data_55de16ff575d24b3c5290f657c6c3018
#
_entry.id   55de16ff575d24b3c5290f657c6c3018
#
_cell.length_a   1.000
_cell.length_b   1.000
_cell.length_c   1.000
_cell.angle_alpha   90.00
_cell.angle_beta   90.00
_cell.angle_gamma   90.00
#
_symmetry.space_group_name_H-M   'P 1'
#
loop_
_entity.id
_entity.type
_entity.pdbx_description
1 polymer ?
#
loop_
_entity_poly.entity_id
_entity_poly.type
_entity_poly.pdbx_seq_one_letter_code
_entity_poly.pdbx_strand_id
1 'polypeptide(L)'
;MSYETILYETRDRLATITLNRPEKFNTIRPPMPEELEQAVAAANADKDVRVIILKGAGKAFCAGFDFSEDLDHFAEWGGQAGSETWDPGRDMMMVTSPFVGPVPKFMSIWRSPKPVIGRVHGWCVGGGSDMALLC
;
A
#
# COMPACT_ATOMS: atom_id res chain seq x y z
N MET A 1 16.40 2.05 6.09
CA MET A 1 15.65 0.92 5.50
C MET A 1 15.62 1.14 4.01
N SER A 2 15.85 0.12 3.22
CA SER A 2 15.70 0.19 1.77
C SER A 2 14.41 -0.51 1.39
N TYR A 3 13.52 0.18 0.71
CA TYR A 3 12.27 -0.35 0.17
C TYR A 3 12.37 -0.48 -1.35
N GLU A 4 11.61 -1.36 -1.93
CA GLU A 4 11.58 -1.61 -3.38
C GLU A 4 10.55 -0.73 -4.09
N THR A 5 9.34 -0.65 -3.53
CA THR A 5 8.17 -0.04 -4.19
C THR A 5 7.77 1.30 -3.61
N ILE A 6 8.38 1.69 -2.50
CA ILE A 6 8.13 2.99 -1.87
C ILE A 6 9.44 3.71 -1.54
N LEU A 7 9.34 5.02 -1.33
CA LEU A 7 10.40 5.82 -0.70
C LEU A 7 9.92 6.28 0.66
N TYR A 8 10.85 6.32 1.63
CA TYR A 8 10.59 6.80 2.98
C TYR A 8 11.64 7.84 3.37
N GLU A 9 11.19 9.00 3.76
CA GLU A 9 12.06 10.08 4.23
C GLU A 9 11.45 10.78 5.46
N THR A 10 12.30 11.24 6.36
CA THR A 10 11.89 12.05 7.51
C THR A 10 12.57 13.41 7.45
N ARG A 11 11.79 14.48 7.57
CA ARG A 11 12.28 15.86 7.61
C ARG A 11 11.26 16.76 8.31
N ASP A 12 11.75 17.71 9.09
CA ASP A 12 10.93 18.76 9.72
C ASP A 12 9.72 18.18 10.49
N ARG A 13 9.91 17.10 11.22
CA ARG A 13 8.90 16.33 11.95
C ARG A 13 7.83 15.65 11.09
N LEU A 14 8.04 15.57 9.79
CA LEU A 14 7.20 14.82 8.86
C LEU A 14 7.89 13.53 8.44
N ALA A 15 7.14 12.45 8.40
CA ALA A 15 7.51 11.26 7.64
C ALA A 15 6.77 11.30 6.30
N THR A 16 7.48 11.20 5.20
CA THR A 16 6.88 11.13 3.87
C THR A 16 7.09 9.74 3.30
N ILE A 17 5.98 9.08 3.01
CA ILE A 17 5.92 7.80 2.30
C ILE A 17 5.48 8.10 0.87
N THR A 18 6.31 7.75 -0.10
CA THR A 18 6.02 7.97 -1.52
C THR A 18 5.89 6.62 -2.22
N LEU A 19 4.72 6.31 -2.77
CA LEU A 19 4.54 5.17 -3.67
C LEU A 19 5.41 5.42 -4.90
N ASN A 20 6.33 4.51 -5.21
CA ASN A 20 7.42 4.76 -6.16
C ASN A 20 7.52 3.72 -7.28
N ARG A 21 6.44 3.58 -8.02
CA ARG A 21 6.35 2.86 -9.29
C ARG A 21 5.71 3.77 -10.35
N PRO A 22 6.28 4.98 -10.62
CA PRO A 22 5.64 6.00 -11.45
C PRO A 22 5.39 5.54 -12.89
N GLU A 23 6.20 4.64 -13.44
CA GLU A 23 6.05 4.04 -14.77
C GLU A 23 4.83 3.13 -14.89
N LYS A 24 4.34 2.61 -13.75
CA LYS A 24 3.13 1.79 -13.62
C LYS A 24 2.01 2.53 -12.86
N PHE A 25 2.03 3.87 -12.83
CA PHE A 25 1.06 4.69 -12.11
C PHE A 25 0.89 4.29 -10.63
N ASN A 26 1.96 3.81 -10.00
CA ASN A 26 2.02 3.33 -8.62
C ASN A 26 1.01 2.20 -8.32
N THR A 27 0.78 1.31 -9.29
CA THR A 27 -0.08 0.13 -9.09
C THR A 27 0.48 -0.78 -8.00
N ILE A 28 -0.45 -1.38 -7.25
CA ILE A 28 -0.18 -2.19 -6.07
C ILE A 28 0.20 -3.60 -6.48
N ARG A 29 1.35 -4.04 -5.99
CA ARG A 29 1.82 -5.43 -6.06
C ARG A 29 2.68 -5.73 -4.84
N PRO A 30 2.97 -6.99 -4.53
CA PRO A 30 4.02 -7.32 -3.55
C PRO A 30 5.37 -6.67 -3.94
N PRO A 31 6.17 -6.13 -2.99
CA PRO A 31 5.91 -6.08 -1.55
C PRO A 31 5.29 -4.76 -1.06
N MET A 32 4.60 -3.98 -1.90
CA MET A 32 4.14 -2.62 -1.54
C MET A 32 3.26 -2.56 -0.28
N PRO A 33 2.27 -3.45 -0.05
CA PRO A 33 1.47 -3.39 1.18
C PRO A 33 2.30 -3.61 2.43
N GLU A 34 3.24 -4.56 2.39
CA GLU A 34 4.17 -4.89 3.47
C GLU A 34 5.09 -3.72 3.79
N GLU A 35 5.65 -3.12 2.76
CA GLU A 35 6.54 -1.97 2.88
C GLU A 35 5.81 -0.76 3.45
N LEU A 36 4.56 -0.54 3.02
CA LEU A 36 3.71 0.54 3.54
C LEU A 36 3.44 0.36 5.03
N GLU A 37 3.05 -0.85 5.45
CA GLU A 37 2.84 -1.17 6.88
C GLU A 37 4.11 -0.92 7.70
N GLN A 38 5.27 -1.38 7.21
CA GLN A 38 6.56 -1.17 7.86
C GLN A 38 6.93 0.31 7.96
N ALA A 39 6.70 1.08 6.89
CA ALA A 39 6.99 2.51 6.87
C ALA A 39 6.10 3.29 7.85
N VAL A 40 4.81 2.95 7.90
CA VAL A 40 3.87 3.53 8.89
C VAL A 40 4.29 3.18 10.31
N ALA A 41 4.68 1.93 10.57
CA ALA A 41 5.16 1.50 11.88
C ALA A 41 6.46 2.24 12.27
N ALA A 42 7.42 2.39 11.34
CA ALA A 42 8.65 3.13 11.56
C ALA A 42 8.37 4.60 11.90
N ALA A 43 7.47 5.25 11.13
CA ALA A 43 7.07 6.63 11.39
C ALA A 43 6.39 6.79 12.77
N ASN A 44 5.58 5.81 13.17
CA ASN A 44 4.92 5.82 14.48
C ASN A 44 5.91 5.65 15.65
N ALA A 45 6.93 4.84 15.46
CA ALA A 45 7.97 4.61 16.47
C ALA A 45 8.95 5.78 16.62
N ASP A 46 9.13 6.59 15.58
CA ASP A 46 10.04 7.73 15.58
C ASP A 46 9.46 8.89 16.43
N LYS A 47 10.15 9.25 17.52
CA LYS A 47 9.70 10.29 18.46
C LYS A 47 9.71 11.71 17.86
N ASP A 48 10.50 11.92 16.83
CA ASP A 48 10.62 13.23 16.18
C ASP A 48 9.53 13.45 15.12
N VAL A 49 8.95 12.39 14.58
CA VAL A 49 7.85 12.45 13.62
C VAL A 49 6.54 12.81 14.32
N ARG A 50 5.80 13.76 13.74
CA ARG A 50 4.47 14.21 14.22
C ARG A 50 3.34 13.88 13.27
N VAL A 51 3.61 13.90 11.97
CA VAL A 51 2.62 13.67 10.91
C VAL A 51 3.24 12.78 9.83
N ILE A 52 2.44 11.92 9.26
CA ILE A 52 2.80 11.07 8.12
C ILE A 52 2.12 11.62 6.87
N ILE A 53 2.86 11.75 5.78
CA ILE A 53 2.32 12.11 4.47
C ILE A 53 2.44 10.89 3.56
N LEU A 54 1.32 10.46 2.98
CA LEU A 54 1.28 9.44 1.94
C LEU A 54 1.03 10.10 0.59
N LYS A 55 1.90 9.88 -0.40
CA LYS A 55 1.79 10.43 -1.75
C LYS A 55 2.23 9.41 -2.82
N GLY A 56 1.93 9.69 -4.08
CA GLY A 56 2.47 8.97 -5.22
C GLY A 56 3.60 9.74 -5.90
N ALA A 57 4.53 9.05 -6.52
CA ALA A 57 5.49 9.60 -7.47
C ALA A 57 4.86 9.76 -8.86
N GLY A 58 5.39 10.68 -9.66
CA GLY A 58 4.97 10.86 -11.07
C GLY A 58 3.57 11.44 -11.22
N LYS A 59 2.76 10.86 -12.12
CA LYS A 59 1.49 11.43 -12.62
C LYS A 59 0.25 10.94 -11.86
N ALA A 60 0.39 9.99 -10.94
CA ALA A 60 -0.72 9.37 -10.23
C ALA A 60 -0.41 9.21 -8.74
N PHE A 61 -1.46 9.23 -7.92
CA PHE A 61 -1.35 8.74 -6.56
C PHE A 61 -1.18 7.21 -6.59
N CYS A 62 -2.21 6.48 -7.05
CA CYS A 62 -2.16 5.03 -7.24
C CYS A 62 -3.32 4.59 -8.14
N ALA A 63 -3.05 3.83 -9.19
CA ALA A 63 -4.06 3.36 -10.14
C ALA A 63 -4.72 2.01 -9.75
N GLY A 64 -4.54 1.56 -8.51
CA GLY A 64 -5.13 0.30 -8.02
C GLY A 64 -4.18 -0.89 -8.11
N PHE A 65 -4.71 -2.09 -8.04
CA PHE A 65 -3.92 -3.32 -8.15
C PHE A 65 -3.34 -3.51 -9.55
N ASP A 66 -2.15 -4.12 -9.63
CA ASP A 66 -1.44 -4.33 -10.89
C ASP A 66 -1.99 -5.56 -11.62
N PHE A 67 -2.74 -5.34 -12.69
CA PHE A 67 -3.26 -6.38 -13.60
C PHE A 67 -2.53 -6.39 -14.95
N SER A 68 -1.40 -5.69 -15.07
CA SER A 68 -0.70 -5.51 -16.34
C SER A 68 0.26 -6.63 -16.70
N GLU A 69 0.58 -7.49 -15.76
CA GLU A 69 1.51 -8.60 -15.88
C GLU A 69 0.82 -9.91 -15.49
N ASP A 70 1.60 -10.98 -15.42
CA ASP A 70 1.13 -12.26 -14.89
C ASP A 70 0.49 -12.07 -13.49
N LEU A 71 -0.65 -12.69 -13.29
CA LEU A 71 -1.40 -12.60 -12.03
C LEU A 71 -0.80 -13.48 -10.92
N ASP A 72 0.27 -14.19 -11.19
CA ASP A 72 0.92 -15.10 -10.24
C ASP A 72 1.40 -14.37 -8.96
N HIS A 73 1.70 -13.08 -9.05
CA HIS A 73 2.04 -12.30 -7.87
C HIS A 73 0.88 -12.19 -6.85
N PHE A 74 -0.37 -12.36 -7.26
CA PHE A 74 -1.49 -12.45 -6.33
C PHE A 74 -1.47 -13.73 -5.50
N ALA A 75 -0.77 -14.78 -5.95
CA ALA A 75 -0.58 -15.99 -5.18
C ALA A 75 0.21 -15.75 -3.88
N GLU A 76 1.08 -14.74 -3.85
CA GLU A 76 1.80 -14.34 -2.63
C GLU A 76 0.84 -13.86 -1.52
N TRP A 77 -0.32 -13.34 -1.91
CA TRP A 77 -1.39 -12.96 -0.98
C TRP A 77 -2.45 -14.06 -0.79
N GLY A 78 -2.13 -15.30 -1.23
CA GLY A 78 -3.01 -16.45 -1.14
C GLY A 78 -4.13 -16.48 -2.18
N GLY A 79 -4.06 -15.62 -3.19
CA GLY A 79 -5.00 -15.61 -4.31
C GLY A 79 -4.99 -16.91 -5.11
N GLN A 80 -6.09 -17.16 -5.83
CA GLN A 80 -6.29 -18.36 -6.63
C GLN A 80 -5.99 -18.13 -8.12
N ALA A 81 -5.08 -17.21 -8.43
CA ALA A 81 -4.67 -16.96 -9.81
C ALA A 81 -4.19 -18.27 -10.46
N GLY A 82 -4.72 -18.57 -11.65
CA GLY A 82 -4.39 -19.81 -12.38
C GLY A 82 -5.10 -21.08 -11.88
N SER A 83 -5.98 -21.00 -10.89
CA SER A 83 -6.80 -22.12 -10.45
C SER A 83 -7.91 -22.45 -11.47
N GLU A 84 -8.12 -23.74 -11.77
CA GLU A 84 -9.23 -24.17 -12.61
C GLU A 84 -10.60 -23.91 -11.99
N THR A 85 -10.67 -23.82 -10.67
CA THR A 85 -11.89 -23.54 -9.90
C THR A 85 -11.64 -22.35 -8.98
N TRP A 86 -12.26 -21.21 -9.31
CA TRP A 86 -12.21 -20.03 -8.46
C TRP A 86 -13.29 -20.08 -7.39
N ASP A 87 -12.88 -19.88 -6.14
CA ASP A 87 -13.77 -19.78 -4.98
C ASP A 87 -13.70 -18.35 -4.41
N PRO A 88 -14.72 -17.51 -4.64
CA PRO A 88 -14.74 -16.12 -4.16
C PRO A 88 -14.73 -16.00 -2.64
N GLY A 89 -15.27 -16.99 -1.91
CA GLY A 89 -15.24 -16.99 -0.44
C GLY A 89 -13.82 -17.17 0.08
N ARG A 90 -13.07 -18.08 -0.53
CA ARG A 90 -11.65 -18.29 -0.20
C ARG A 90 -10.81 -17.06 -0.53
N ASP A 91 -10.98 -16.46 -1.70
CA ASP A 91 -10.25 -15.24 -2.09
C ASP A 91 -10.52 -14.10 -1.10
N MET A 92 -11.78 -13.90 -0.73
CA MET A 92 -12.12 -12.86 0.25
C MET A 92 -11.45 -13.11 1.61
N MET A 93 -11.41 -14.35 2.07
CA MET A 93 -10.72 -14.70 3.32
C MET A 93 -9.21 -14.43 3.22
N MET A 94 -8.58 -14.71 2.09
CA MET A 94 -7.14 -14.51 1.91
C MET A 94 -6.79 -13.02 1.80
N VAL A 95 -7.54 -12.24 1.04
CA VAL A 95 -7.34 -10.79 0.89
C VAL A 95 -7.47 -10.04 2.23
N THR A 96 -8.36 -10.52 3.10
CA THR A 96 -8.56 -9.95 4.45
C THR A 96 -7.73 -10.62 5.54
N SER A 97 -6.95 -11.64 5.21
CA SER A 97 -6.10 -12.36 6.16
C SER A 97 -5.04 -11.46 6.78
N PRO A 98 -4.91 -11.42 8.10
CA PRO A 98 -3.86 -10.62 8.76
C PRO A 98 -2.44 -11.11 8.48
N PHE A 99 -2.30 -12.34 7.96
CA PHE A 99 -0.99 -12.94 7.71
C PHE A 99 -0.47 -12.68 6.30
N VAL A 100 -1.34 -12.75 5.30
CA VAL A 100 -0.95 -12.68 3.89
C VAL A 100 -1.64 -11.57 3.10
N GLY A 101 -2.86 -11.18 3.49
CA GLY A 101 -3.68 -10.25 2.72
C GLY A 101 -3.16 -8.81 2.72
N PRO A 102 -3.39 -8.04 1.66
CA PRO A 102 -3.00 -6.64 1.56
C PRO A 102 -3.89 -5.70 2.42
N VAL A 103 -5.16 -6.05 2.62
CA VAL A 103 -6.12 -5.18 3.32
C VAL A 103 -5.71 -4.87 4.76
N PRO A 104 -5.34 -5.84 5.61
CA PRO A 104 -4.90 -5.55 6.98
C PRO A 104 -3.66 -4.65 7.04
N LYS A 105 -2.78 -4.73 6.02
CA LYS A 105 -1.58 -3.90 5.91
C LYS A 105 -1.94 -2.45 5.58
N PHE A 106 -2.90 -2.22 4.67
CA PHE A 106 -3.45 -0.87 4.43
C PHE A 106 -4.13 -0.29 5.66
N MET A 107 -4.79 -1.11 6.48
CA MET A 107 -5.38 -0.68 7.75
C MET A 107 -4.37 -0.13 8.75
N SER A 108 -3.06 -0.31 8.54
CA SER A 108 -2.02 0.36 9.32
C SER A 108 -2.10 1.89 9.23
N ILE A 109 -2.54 2.41 8.09
CA ILE A 109 -2.79 3.85 7.86
C ILE A 109 -3.87 4.34 8.84
N TRP A 110 -5.03 3.69 8.83
CA TRP A 110 -6.17 4.03 9.71
C TRP A 110 -5.87 3.86 11.19
N ARG A 111 -5.08 2.84 11.53
CA ARG A 111 -4.71 2.52 12.92
C ARG A 111 -3.53 3.34 13.44
N SER A 112 -2.95 4.21 12.62
CA SER A 112 -1.84 5.04 13.03
C SER A 112 -2.26 6.00 14.16
N PRO A 113 -1.52 6.05 15.28
CA PRO A 113 -1.75 7.04 16.34
C PRO A 113 -1.33 8.45 15.93
N LYS A 114 -0.57 8.59 14.84
CA LYS A 114 -0.20 9.88 14.26
C LYS A 114 -1.10 10.19 13.07
N PRO A 115 -1.46 11.46 12.83
CA PRO A 115 -2.22 11.83 11.64
C PRO A 115 -1.51 11.37 10.37
N VAL A 116 -2.25 10.73 9.47
CA VAL A 116 -1.79 10.41 8.12
C VAL A 116 -2.55 11.27 7.12
N ILE A 117 -1.84 11.98 6.29
CA ILE A 117 -2.40 12.88 5.27
C ILE A 117 -2.14 12.31 3.90
N GLY A 118 -3.20 11.95 3.18
CA GLY A 118 -3.15 11.54 1.78
C GLY A 118 -2.99 12.75 0.86
N ARG A 119 -1.82 12.91 0.26
CA ARG A 119 -1.58 13.90 -0.80
C ARG A 119 -1.91 13.29 -2.15
N VAL A 120 -3.21 13.27 -2.47
CA VAL A 120 -3.73 12.66 -3.70
C VAL A 120 -3.58 13.59 -4.88
N HIS A 121 -3.15 13.05 -6.03
CA HIS A 121 -3.11 13.72 -7.32
C HIS A 121 -3.24 12.70 -8.46
N GLY A 122 -3.77 13.14 -9.60
CA GLY A 122 -3.95 12.28 -10.77
C GLY A 122 -4.84 11.06 -10.47
N TRP A 123 -4.47 9.91 -11.01
CA TRP A 123 -5.25 8.68 -10.81
C TRP A 123 -5.20 8.19 -9.35
N CYS A 124 -6.39 7.90 -8.83
CA CYS A 124 -6.61 7.32 -7.51
C CYS A 124 -7.79 6.36 -7.62
N VAL A 125 -7.53 5.07 -7.85
CA VAL A 125 -8.52 4.07 -8.28
C VAL A 125 -8.37 2.78 -7.47
N GLY A 126 -9.48 2.09 -7.21
CA GLY A 126 -9.51 0.79 -6.51
C GLY A 126 -8.71 0.84 -5.20
N GLY A 127 -7.74 -0.05 -5.00
CA GLY A 127 -6.90 -0.06 -3.81
C GLY A 127 -6.16 1.25 -3.53
N GLY A 128 -5.93 2.09 -4.56
CA GLY A 128 -5.44 3.45 -4.39
C GLY A 128 -6.44 4.36 -3.68
N SER A 129 -7.73 4.23 -4.03
CA SER A 129 -8.82 4.93 -3.33
C SER A 129 -8.96 4.44 -1.89
N ASP A 130 -8.80 3.13 -1.66
CA ASP A 130 -8.85 2.56 -0.31
C ASP A 130 -7.78 3.18 0.57
N MET A 131 -6.53 3.22 0.11
CA MET A 131 -5.43 3.87 0.84
C MET A 131 -5.69 5.35 1.12
N ALA A 132 -6.23 6.08 0.14
CA ALA A 132 -6.54 7.51 0.31
C ALA A 132 -7.63 7.76 1.35
N LEU A 133 -8.66 6.90 1.39
CA LEU A 133 -9.77 6.99 2.35
C LEU A 133 -9.39 6.56 3.77
N LEU A 134 -8.29 5.82 3.94
CA LEU A 134 -7.76 5.42 5.24
C LEU A 134 -6.87 6.50 5.89
N CYS A 135 -6.55 7.56 5.15
CA CYS A 135 -5.77 8.70 5.64
C CYS A 135 -6.57 9.65 6.52
#